data_f832fa9152e6cf34efa6dc3d80f3c328
#
_entry.id   f832fa9152e6cf34efa6dc3d80f3c328
#
_cell.length_a   1.000
_cell.length_b   1.000
_cell.length_c   1.000
_cell.angle_alpha   90.00
_cell.angle_beta   90.00
_cell.angle_gamma   90.00
#
_symmetry.space_group_name_H-M   'P 1'
#
loop_
_entity.id
_entity.type
_entity.pdbx_description
1 polymer ?
#
loop_
_entity_poly.entity_id
_entity_poly.type
_entity_poly.pdbx_seq_one_letter_code
_entity_poly.pdbx_strand_id
1 'polypeptide(L)'
;MSEARIDVTYRLQGAGGNAAARAQALALEQSIEMPAEAVRDARVLRDVVARVEAVEPQPDGSHLARLSLSAESVGHDPGQLMNMLFGNSSLHADVEVLDASLPAVLAAQFGGPNHGIDGVRERVGARSGRALTCTALKPIGSTPADLAAMTATFARAGIDLIKDDHGWADQASAPFEARMRACQAAVLEANAQRGDGGRSLYLPSLYGHHGQMQRQIELARAAGVEAFLIAPMNCGVATFNALTREHRDCVFMAHPALAGCGKLAPPLLIGTLFRLFGADAVIFPNHGGRFSYPAALCHAIAAAARAPWPAAPIRPALPVPAGGMSVERVGEIVREYGSDTVLLIGGSLLIARERLAERSRAFVAAVHAASDAARALA
;
A
#
# COMPACT_ATOMS: atom_id res chain seq x y z
N MET A 1 27.66 -3.81 -7.58
CA MET A 1 26.67 -2.72 -7.33
C MET A 1 27.22 -1.31 -7.63
N SER A 2 28.51 -1.13 -7.83
CA SER A 2 29.12 0.21 -8.01
C SER A 2 28.62 1.00 -9.24
N GLU A 3 28.03 0.35 -10.24
CA GLU A 3 27.48 1.02 -11.44
C GLU A 3 25.94 1.11 -11.46
N ALA A 4 25.25 0.47 -10.50
CA ALA A 4 23.79 0.49 -10.46
C ALA A 4 23.29 1.84 -9.93
N ARG A 5 22.36 2.46 -10.66
CA ARG A 5 21.81 3.77 -10.34
C ARG A 5 20.31 3.70 -10.11
N ILE A 6 19.79 4.60 -9.27
CA ILE A 6 18.38 4.84 -9.05
C ILE A 6 18.03 6.12 -9.81
N ASP A 7 17.12 6.05 -10.76
CA ASP A 7 16.63 7.24 -11.45
C ASP A 7 15.47 7.83 -10.67
N VAL A 8 15.56 9.12 -10.31
CA VAL A 8 14.56 9.81 -9.50
C VAL A 8 14.12 11.07 -10.22
N THR A 9 12.81 11.28 -10.27
CA THR A 9 12.22 12.51 -10.83
C THR A 9 11.70 13.39 -9.70
N TYR A 10 12.23 14.60 -9.63
CA TYR A 10 11.80 15.64 -8.71
C TYR A 10 11.05 16.75 -9.43
N ARG A 11 10.05 17.33 -8.78
CA ARG A 11 9.47 18.62 -9.16
C ARG A 11 10.11 19.70 -8.30
N LEU A 12 10.66 20.74 -8.95
CA LEU A 12 11.20 21.93 -8.32
C LEU A 12 10.25 23.10 -8.58
N GLN A 13 9.67 23.67 -7.52
CA GLN A 13 8.77 24.80 -7.61
C GLN A 13 9.53 26.12 -7.43
N GLY A 14 9.13 27.18 -8.12
CA GLY A 14 9.68 28.52 -7.95
C GLY A 14 11.18 28.70 -8.27
N ALA A 15 11.82 27.69 -8.87
CA ALA A 15 13.26 27.71 -9.16
C ALA A 15 13.66 28.74 -10.23
N GLY A 16 12.74 29.17 -11.09
CA GLY A 16 12.97 30.18 -12.12
C GLY A 16 14.22 29.91 -12.97
N GLY A 17 15.00 30.94 -13.22
CA GLY A 17 16.26 30.84 -14.01
C GLY A 17 17.38 30.03 -13.32
N ASN A 18 17.24 29.65 -12.06
CA ASN A 18 18.23 28.89 -11.27
C ASN A 18 17.93 27.42 -11.15
N ALA A 19 17.01 26.87 -11.95
CA ALA A 19 16.57 25.48 -11.82
C ALA A 19 17.73 24.46 -11.94
N ALA A 20 18.67 24.68 -12.85
CA ALA A 20 19.86 23.83 -12.99
C ALA A 20 20.74 23.86 -11.73
N ALA A 21 21.01 25.02 -11.17
CA ALA A 21 21.79 25.15 -9.92
C ALA A 21 21.04 24.52 -8.74
N ARG A 22 19.71 24.66 -8.69
CA ARG A 22 18.88 24.03 -7.66
C ARG A 22 18.90 22.49 -7.77
N ALA A 23 18.82 21.94 -8.99
CA ALA A 23 18.96 20.51 -9.23
C ALA A 23 20.33 19.99 -8.84
N GLN A 24 21.40 20.73 -9.13
CA GLN A 24 22.76 20.37 -8.71
C GLN A 24 22.91 20.37 -7.19
N ALA A 25 22.38 21.37 -6.49
CA ALA A 25 22.39 21.41 -5.03
C ALA A 25 21.63 20.22 -4.44
N LEU A 26 20.46 19.87 -5.02
CA LEU A 26 19.69 18.71 -4.63
C LEU A 26 20.45 17.40 -4.85
N ALA A 27 21.16 17.28 -5.97
CA ALA A 27 21.99 16.10 -6.27
C ALA A 27 23.10 15.87 -5.24
N LEU A 28 23.77 16.96 -4.82
CA LEU A 28 24.80 16.89 -3.77
C LEU A 28 24.20 16.51 -2.42
N GLU A 29 23.07 17.14 -2.05
CA GLU A 29 22.37 16.85 -0.79
C GLU A 29 21.92 15.38 -0.71
N GLN A 30 21.34 14.84 -1.79
CA GLN A 30 20.83 13.46 -1.83
C GLN A 30 21.96 12.41 -2.04
N SER A 31 23.23 12.79 -2.04
CA SER A 31 24.33 11.84 -2.25
C SER A 31 25.46 11.94 -1.24
N ILE A 32 26.05 13.12 -1.06
CA ILE A 32 27.26 13.30 -0.24
C ILE A 32 27.11 14.35 0.87
N GLU A 33 26.04 15.12 0.86
CA GLU A 33 25.70 16.16 1.87
C GLU A 33 26.85 17.17 2.13
N MET A 34 27.69 17.42 1.13
CA MET A 34 28.83 18.33 1.24
C MET A 34 29.22 18.91 -0.13
N PRO A 35 29.99 20.04 -0.18
CA PRO A 35 30.51 20.57 -1.42
C PRO A 35 31.43 19.55 -2.12
N ALA A 36 31.26 19.37 -3.43
CA ALA A 36 32.03 18.38 -4.21
C ALA A 36 33.53 18.64 -4.17
N GLU A 37 33.93 19.92 -4.06
CA GLU A 37 35.32 20.35 -3.98
C GLU A 37 36.04 19.88 -2.70
N ALA A 38 35.30 19.54 -1.66
CA ALA A 38 35.84 19.00 -0.42
C ALA A 38 36.08 17.47 -0.50
N VAL A 39 35.54 16.79 -1.50
CA VAL A 39 35.73 15.36 -1.69
C VAL A 39 37.08 15.06 -2.27
N ARG A 40 37.94 14.32 -1.56
CA ARG A 40 39.29 13.99 -1.97
C ARG A 40 39.37 12.68 -2.76
N ASP A 41 38.45 11.76 -2.52
CA ASP A 41 38.44 10.44 -3.18
C ASP A 41 37.74 10.53 -4.55
N ALA A 42 38.51 10.35 -5.63
CA ALA A 42 38.01 10.37 -6.99
C ALA A 42 36.93 9.28 -7.25
N ARG A 43 36.96 8.15 -6.53
CA ARG A 43 35.91 7.11 -6.59
C ARG A 43 34.58 7.65 -6.08
N VAL A 44 34.57 8.38 -4.96
CA VAL A 44 33.35 8.97 -4.43
C VAL A 44 32.75 9.96 -5.45
N LEU A 45 33.56 10.83 -6.04
CA LEU A 45 33.10 11.76 -7.06
C LEU A 45 32.51 11.05 -8.29
N ARG A 46 33.10 9.96 -8.73
CA ARG A 46 32.67 9.24 -9.92
C ARG A 46 31.45 8.35 -9.65
N ASP A 47 31.44 7.59 -8.54
CA ASP A 47 30.54 6.47 -8.31
C ASP A 47 29.38 6.80 -7.35
N VAL A 48 29.60 7.70 -6.37
CA VAL A 48 28.64 8.01 -5.31
C VAL A 48 27.85 9.28 -5.60
N VAL A 49 28.51 10.34 -6.04
CA VAL A 49 27.83 11.63 -6.28
C VAL A 49 26.69 11.46 -7.28
N ALA A 50 25.53 11.99 -6.92
CA ALA A 50 24.35 12.00 -7.79
C ALA A 50 24.59 12.87 -9.03
N ARG A 51 24.01 12.46 -10.14
CA ARG A 51 24.12 13.14 -11.42
C ARG A 51 22.80 13.81 -11.77
N VAL A 52 22.86 15.02 -12.28
CA VAL A 52 21.70 15.70 -12.88
C VAL A 52 21.66 15.27 -14.35
N GLU A 53 20.69 14.46 -14.70
CA GLU A 53 20.50 13.93 -16.06
C GLU A 53 19.73 14.91 -16.96
N ALA A 54 18.74 15.60 -16.38
CA ALA A 54 17.95 16.60 -17.10
C ALA A 54 17.26 17.57 -16.15
N VAL A 55 16.99 18.80 -16.62
CA VAL A 55 16.13 19.79 -15.97
C VAL A 55 15.21 20.38 -17.03
N GLU A 56 13.93 20.13 -16.95
CA GLU A 56 12.94 20.46 -17.98
C GLU A 56 11.88 21.41 -17.43
N PRO A 57 11.66 22.60 -18.03
CA PRO A 57 10.62 23.51 -17.59
C PRO A 57 9.22 22.92 -17.85
N GLN A 58 8.26 23.22 -16.96
CA GLN A 58 6.87 22.80 -17.06
C GLN A 58 5.96 24.02 -17.33
N PRO A 59 4.76 23.80 -17.93
CA PRO A 59 3.82 24.88 -18.22
C PRO A 59 3.34 25.66 -16.99
N ASP A 60 3.37 25.03 -15.81
CA ASP A 60 2.97 25.64 -14.54
C ASP A 60 4.09 26.46 -13.87
N GLY A 61 5.23 26.62 -14.54
CA GLY A 61 6.40 27.34 -14.04
C GLY A 61 7.30 26.53 -13.10
N SER A 62 6.95 25.27 -12.81
CA SER A 62 7.85 24.35 -12.14
C SER A 62 8.88 23.75 -13.10
N HIS A 63 9.83 22.98 -12.58
CA HIS A 63 10.80 22.23 -13.39
C HIS A 63 10.81 20.77 -12.94
N LEU A 64 10.94 19.86 -13.90
CA LEU A 64 11.25 18.45 -13.62
C LEU A 64 12.75 18.26 -13.65
N ALA A 65 13.33 17.83 -12.55
CA ALA A 65 14.74 17.47 -12.45
C ALA A 65 14.85 15.94 -12.38
N ARG A 66 15.53 15.32 -13.34
CA ARG A 66 15.86 13.89 -13.31
C ARG A 66 17.27 13.72 -12.78
N LEU A 67 17.38 13.00 -11.67
CA LEU A 67 18.64 12.72 -10.98
C LEU A 67 18.88 11.21 -10.99
N SER A 68 20.17 10.85 -11.04
CA SER A 68 20.64 9.48 -10.96
C SER A 68 21.47 9.33 -9.68
N LEU A 69 20.96 8.55 -8.70
CA LEU A 69 21.57 8.30 -7.40
C LEU A 69 22.32 6.97 -7.40
N SER A 70 23.38 6.84 -6.61
CA SER A 70 24.08 5.56 -6.45
C SER A 70 23.24 4.56 -5.65
N ALA A 71 23.00 3.36 -6.20
CA ALA A 71 22.31 2.30 -5.46
C ALA A 71 23.15 1.77 -4.28
N GLU A 72 24.48 1.91 -4.33
CA GLU A 72 25.38 1.54 -3.24
C GLU A 72 25.06 2.32 -1.94
N SER A 73 24.65 3.60 -2.08
CA SER A 73 24.34 4.47 -0.93
C SER A 73 23.10 4.03 -0.14
N VAL A 74 22.24 3.18 -0.70
CA VAL A 74 21.04 2.66 -0.03
C VAL A 74 21.36 1.44 0.84
N GLY A 75 22.35 0.63 0.46
CA GLY A 75 22.56 -0.68 1.08
C GLY A 75 21.33 -1.58 0.87
N HIS A 76 20.77 -2.12 1.95
CA HIS A 76 19.59 -3.01 1.91
C HIS A 76 18.49 -2.55 2.86
N ASP A 77 18.50 -1.27 3.27
CA ASP A 77 17.58 -0.72 4.26
C ASP A 77 16.50 0.14 3.61
N PRO A 78 15.20 -0.17 3.86
CA PRO A 78 14.08 0.62 3.32
C PRO A 78 14.05 2.05 3.83
N GLY A 79 14.46 2.28 5.10
CA GLY A 79 14.56 3.62 5.68
C GLY A 79 15.64 4.44 4.99
N GLN A 80 16.80 3.83 4.71
CA GLN A 80 17.87 4.49 3.96
C GLN A 80 17.46 4.77 2.51
N LEU A 81 16.70 3.88 1.86
CA LEU A 81 16.12 4.21 0.55
C LEU A 81 15.25 5.47 0.62
N MET A 82 14.35 5.56 1.61
CA MET A 82 13.53 6.74 1.80
C MET A 82 14.37 8.01 2.05
N ASN A 83 15.43 7.88 2.86
CA ASN A 83 16.38 8.97 3.13
C ASN A 83 17.10 9.42 1.85
N MET A 84 17.59 8.50 1.05
CA MET A 84 18.25 8.80 -0.22
C MET A 84 17.32 9.42 -1.25
N LEU A 85 16.01 9.05 -1.24
CA LEU A 85 15.04 9.68 -2.13
C LEU A 85 14.64 11.08 -1.67
N PHE A 86 14.48 11.32 -0.37
CA PHE A 86 13.85 12.55 0.11
C PHE A 86 14.30 13.00 1.53
N GLY A 87 15.40 12.54 2.09
CA GLY A 87 15.89 12.85 3.44
C GLY A 87 15.78 14.33 3.82
N ASN A 88 16.91 15.04 3.92
CA ASN A 88 16.95 16.48 4.26
C ASN A 88 16.20 17.35 3.25
N SER A 89 16.09 16.94 2.00
CA SER A 89 15.33 17.65 0.97
C SER A 89 13.85 17.76 1.29
N SER A 90 13.31 16.90 2.15
CA SER A 90 11.92 16.96 2.65
C SER A 90 11.62 18.25 3.45
N LEU A 91 12.64 18.89 4.00
CA LEU A 91 12.53 20.15 4.72
C LEU A 91 12.32 21.36 3.80
N HIS A 92 12.60 21.21 2.51
CA HIS A 92 12.41 22.25 1.51
C HIS A 92 10.98 22.29 0.99
N ALA A 93 10.37 23.48 0.98
CA ALA A 93 8.99 23.67 0.52
C ALA A 93 8.84 23.49 -1.01
N ASP A 94 9.91 23.68 -1.75
CA ASP A 94 9.96 23.72 -3.22
C ASP A 94 10.26 22.37 -3.89
N VAL A 95 10.50 21.29 -3.12
CA VAL A 95 10.88 19.98 -3.64
C VAL A 95 9.78 18.94 -3.41
N GLU A 96 9.43 18.20 -4.45
CA GLU A 96 8.54 17.05 -4.40
C GLU A 96 9.18 15.88 -5.18
N VAL A 97 9.09 14.66 -4.66
CA VAL A 97 9.53 13.44 -5.38
C VAL A 97 8.34 12.87 -6.13
N LEU A 98 8.43 12.81 -7.45
CA LEU A 98 7.34 12.34 -8.30
C LEU A 98 7.44 10.85 -8.60
N ASP A 99 8.65 10.37 -8.91
CA ASP A 99 8.88 9.00 -9.35
C ASP A 99 10.30 8.54 -9.02
N ALA A 100 10.47 7.23 -8.87
CA ALA A 100 11.77 6.60 -8.69
C ALA A 100 11.78 5.21 -9.36
N SER A 101 12.80 4.96 -10.19
CA SER A 101 13.05 3.67 -10.82
C SER A 101 14.31 3.03 -10.19
N LEU A 102 14.13 1.87 -9.59
CA LEU A 102 15.21 1.14 -8.92
C LEU A 102 15.79 0.07 -9.84
N PRO A 103 17.12 -0.12 -9.86
CA PRO A 103 17.73 -1.23 -10.57
C PRO A 103 17.28 -2.56 -9.96
N ALA A 104 17.10 -3.58 -10.80
CA ALA A 104 16.59 -4.89 -10.39
C ALA A 104 17.35 -5.52 -9.22
N VAL A 105 18.67 -5.35 -9.19
CA VAL A 105 19.54 -5.88 -8.12
C VAL A 105 19.22 -5.26 -6.77
N LEU A 106 18.84 -3.98 -6.72
CA LEU A 106 18.43 -3.31 -5.49
C LEU A 106 16.99 -3.67 -5.14
N ALA A 107 16.07 -3.60 -6.11
CA ALA A 107 14.66 -3.92 -5.88
C ALA A 107 14.47 -5.34 -5.30
N ALA A 108 15.20 -6.33 -5.79
CA ALA A 108 15.15 -7.70 -5.31
C ALA A 108 15.53 -7.85 -3.82
N GLN A 109 16.30 -6.91 -3.27
CA GLN A 109 16.71 -6.94 -1.85
C GLN A 109 15.52 -6.70 -0.90
N PHE A 110 14.54 -5.92 -1.34
CA PHE A 110 13.35 -5.60 -0.53
C PHE A 110 12.27 -6.70 -0.56
N GLY A 111 12.29 -7.57 -1.58
CA GLY A 111 11.48 -8.80 -1.67
C GLY A 111 10.12 -8.62 -2.35
N GLY A 112 9.44 -7.50 -2.17
CA GLY A 112 8.09 -7.27 -2.71
C GLY A 112 6.99 -8.12 -2.05
N PRO A 113 5.78 -8.18 -2.65
CA PRO A 113 4.65 -8.92 -2.14
C PRO A 113 4.94 -10.40 -1.94
N ASN A 114 4.50 -10.97 -0.81
CA ASN A 114 4.64 -12.39 -0.53
C ASN A 114 3.75 -13.24 -1.46
N HIS A 115 2.51 -12.82 -1.65
CA HIS A 115 1.47 -13.53 -2.38
C HIS A 115 1.08 -12.81 -3.67
N GLY A 116 1.05 -11.47 -3.65
CA GLY A 116 0.58 -10.67 -4.77
C GLY A 116 -0.88 -10.95 -5.11
N ILE A 117 -1.30 -10.58 -6.31
CA ILE A 117 -2.70 -10.70 -6.75
C ILE A 117 -3.20 -12.14 -6.72
N ASP A 118 -2.45 -13.04 -7.34
CA ASP A 118 -2.88 -14.43 -7.51
C ASP A 118 -2.91 -15.19 -6.18
N GLY A 119 -1.89 -15.04 -5.34
CA GLY A 119 -1.83 -15.71 -4.06
C GLY A 119 -2.89 -15.20 -3.06
N VAL A 120 -3.28 -13.93 -3.10
CA VAL A 120 -4.42 -13.43 -2.30
C VAL A 120 -5.73 -14.03 -2.81
N ARG A 121 -5.93 -14.11 -4.14
CA ARG A 121 -7.10 -14.78 -4.73
C ARG A 121 -7.21 -16.23 -4.33
N GLU A 122 -6.12 -16.97 -4.42
CA GLU A 122 -6.07 -18.39 -4.04
C GLU A 122 -6.51 -18.57 -2.57
N ARG A 123 -6.03 -17.72 -1.67
CA ARG A 123 -6.36 -17.79 -0.24
C ARG A 123 -7.82 -17.55 0.08
N VAL A 124 -8.54 -16.77 -0.73
CA VAL A 124 -9.99 -16.55 -0.55
C VAL A 124 -10.84 -17.46 -1.45
N GLY A 125 -10.24 -18.36 -2.20
CA GLY A 125 -10.94 -19.27 -3.13
C GLY A 125 -11.60 -18.51 -4.29
N ALA A 126 -11.06 -17.35 -4.66
CA ALA A 126 -11.60 -16.54 -5.74
C ALA A 126 -11.06 -17.02 -7.10
N ARG A 127 -11.95 -17.20 -8.08
CA ARG A 127 -11.54 -17.51 -9.45
C ARG A 127 -10.76 -16.35 -10.08
N SER A 128 -9.91 -16.65 -11.05
CA SER A 128 -9.23 -15.64 -11.86
C SER A 128 -10.25 -14.72 -12.57
N GLY A 129 -9.92 -13.45 -12.68
CA GLY A 129 -10.78 -12.46 -13.31
C GLY A 129 -11.99 -12.01 -12.47
N ARG A 130 -12.06 -12.34 -11.18
CA ARG A 130 -13.02 -11.79 -10.23
C ARG A 130 -12.36 -10.75 -9.32
N ALA A 131 -12.90 -9.55 -9.25
CA ALA A 131 -12.51 -8.56 -8.27
C ALA A 131 -12.87 -9.04 -6.85
N LEU A 132 -12.08 -8.62 -5.85
CA LEU A 132 -12.28 -9.02 -4.46
C LEU A 132 -13.13 -7.98 -3.70
N THR A 133 -13.81 -8.44 -2.67
CA THR A 133 -14.61 -7.61 -1.76
C THR A 133 -13.89 -7.41 -0.44
N CYS A 134 -13.95 -6.18 0.10
CA CYS A 134 -13.39 -5.86 1.41
C CYS A 134 -14.32 -4.96 2.21
N THR A 135 -14.31 -5.13 3.54
CA THR A 135 -14.99 -4.21 4.46
C THR A 135 -14.14 -3.96 5.71
N ALA A 136 -14.55 -2.97 6.54
CA ALA A 136 -13.83 -2.58 7.74
C ALA A 136 -14.75 -2.63 8.98
N LEU A 137 -14.21 -3.14 10.08
CA LEU A 137 -14.87 -3.22 11.38
C LEU A 137 -14.83 -1.86 12.08
N LYS A 138 -16.01 -1.31 12.37
CA LYS A 138 -16.27 0.00 12.99
C LYS A 138 -17.54 -0.03 13.85
N PRO A 139 -17.71 0.91 14.78
CA PRO A 139 -16.80 1.99 15.17
C PRO A 139 -15.73 1.55 16.18
N ILE A 140 -14.71 2.38 16.38
CA ILE A 140 -13.83 2.29 17.55
C ILE A 140 -14.69 2.52 18.80
N GLY A 141 -14.42 1.73 19.87
CA GLY A 141 -15.25 1.73 21.09
C GLY A 141 -16.22 0.55 21.17
N SER A 142 -16.44 -0.19 20.08
CA SER A 142 -17.19 -1.46 20.11
C SER A 142 -16.49 -2.51 20.95
N THR A 143 -17.26 -3.44 21.53
CA THR A 143 -16.70 -4.59 22.26
C THR A 143 -16.20 -5.68 21.32
N PRO A 144 -15.34 -6.61 21.76
CA PRO A 144 -14.95 -7.77 20.98
C PRO A 144 -16.14 -8.61 20.49
N ALA A 145 -17.20 -8.72 21.30
CA ALA A 145 -18.43 -9.45 20.95
C ALA A 145 -19.19 -8.77 19.79
N ASP A 146 -19.33 -7.44 19.84
CA ASP A 146 -19.99 -6.67 18.77
C ASP A 146 -19.24 -6.79 17.45
N LEU A 147 -17.89 -6.69 17.52
CA LEU A 147 -17.03 -6.83 16.35
C LEU A 147 -17.07 -8.24 15.77
N ALA A 148 -17.10 -9.27 16.61
CA ALA A 148 -17.26 -10.66 16.17
C ALA A 148 -18.63 -10.91 15.50
N ALA A 149 -19.71 -10.37 16.05
CA ALA A 149 -21.05 -10.47 15.45
C ALA A 149 -21.10 -9.80 14.06
N MET A 150 -20.49 -8.62 13.93
CA MET A 150 -20.34 -7.92 12.66
C MET A 150 -19.48 -8.72 11.67
N THR A 151 -18.38 -9.27 12.13
CA THR A 151 -17.47 -10.13 11.34
C THR A 151 -18.21 -11.36 10.82
N ALA A 152 -18.98 -12.05 11.67
CA ALA A 152 -19.80 -13.19 11.27
C ALA A 152 -20.82 -12.80 10.17
N THR A 153 -21.44 -11.63 10.30
CA THR A 153 -22.39 -11.11 9.31
C THR A 153 -21.72 -10.92 7.95
N PHE A 154 -20.55 -10.30 7.92
CA PHE A 154 -19.80 -10.07 6.69
C PHE A 154 -19.28 -11.38 6.07
N ALA A 155 -18.73 -12.27 6.88
CA ALA A 155 -18.20 -13.56 6.41
C ALA A 155 -19.30 -14.46 5.83
N ARG A 156 -20.45 -14.56 6.51
CA ARG A 156 -21.65 -15.30 6.01
C ARG A 156 -22.25 -14.67 4.74
N ALA A 157 -22.04 -13.37 4.53
CA ALA A 157 -22.43 -12.72 3.27
C ALA A 157 -21.47 -12.98 2.12
N GLY A 158 -20.30 -13.59 2.37
CA GLY A 158 -19.30 -13.93 1.37
C GLY A 158 -18.27 -12.84 1.08
N ILE A 159 -18.10 -11.84 1.96
CA ILE A 159 -17.04 -10.83 1.81
C ILE A 159 -15.67 -11.50 1.96
N ASP A 160 -14.77 -11.29 1.00
CA ASP A 160 -13.47 -11.95 0.94
C ASP A 160 -12.51 -11.49 2.04
N LEU A 161 -12.41 -10.18 2.26
CA LEU A 161 -11.46 -9.57 3.20
C LEU A 161 -12.22 -8.73 4.23
N ILE A 162 -12.09 -9.06 5.50
CA ILE A 162 -12.71 -8.35 6.62
C ILE A 162 -11.59 -7.80 7.48
N LYS A 163 -11.37 -6.49 7.43
CA LYS A 163 -10.24 -5.89 8.14
C LYS A 163 -10.69 -5.08 9.36
N ASP A 164 -9.84 -4.96 10.34
CA ASP A 164 -9.95 -3.91 11.34
C ASP A 164 -9.98 -2.52 10.66
N ASP A 165 -10.60 -1.54 11.26
CA ASP A 165 -10.28 -0.17 10.90
C ASP A 165 -8.84 0.15 11.30
N HIS A 166 -8.21 1.08 10.56
CA HIS A 166 -6.81 1.43 10.82
C HIS A 166 -6.58 2.12 12.17
N GLY A 167 -7.63 2.56 12.84
CA GLY A 167 -7.56 3.14 14.18
C GLY A 167 -7.58 2.11 15.33
N TRP A 168 -7.81 0.83 15.03
CA TRP A 168 -7.73 -0.21 16.04
C TRP A 168 -6.27 -0.52 16.40
N ALA A 169 -5.96 -0.40 17.69
CA ALA A 169 -4.71 -0.80 18.32
C ALA A 169 -5.00 -1.72 19.51
N ASP A 170 -4.58 -1.37 20.71
CA ASP A 170 -4.84 -2.13 21.93
C ASP A 170 -5.70 -1.30 22.92
N GLN A 171 -6.86 -0.85 22.45
CA GLN A 171 -7.77 -0.06 23.26
C GLN A 171 -8.45 -0.91 24.34
N ALA A 172 -8.72 -0.30 25.51
CA ALA A 172 -9.35 -0.96 26.64
C ALA A 172 -10.75 -1.52 26.32
N SER A 173 -11.49 -0.88 25.40
CA SER A 173 -12.82 -1.36 24.95
C SER A 173 -12.76 -2.67 24.16
N ALA A 174 -11.64 -2.91 23.46
CA ALA A 174 -11.40 -4.13 22.69
C ALA A 174 -9.89 -4.39 22.57
N PRO A 175 -9.26 -4.93 23.64
CA PRO A 175 -7.85 -5.31 23.60
C PRO A 175 -7.53 -6.18 22.41
N PHE A 176 -6.32 -6.02 21.83
CA PHE A 176 -5.93 -6.67 20.58
C PHE A 176 -6.22 -8.17 20.58
N GLU A 177 -5.74 -8.89 21.60
CA GLU A 177 -5.90 -10.35 21.64
C GLU A 177 -7.38 -10.77 21.72
N ALA A 178 -8.18 -10.11 22.57
CA ALA A 178 -9.60 -10.42 22.73
C ALA A 178 -10.38 -10.18 21.43
N ARG A 179 -10.16 -9.03 20.79
CA ARG A 179 -10.77 -8.67 19.50
C ARG A 179 -10.36 -9.64 18.40
N MET A 180 -9.06 -9.86 18.28
CA MET A 180 -8.49 -10.73 17.25
C MET A 180 -9.04 -12.14 17.34
N ARG A 181 -9.04 -12.76 18.53
CA ARG A 181 -9.56 -14.11 18.74
C ARG A 181 -11.06 -14.20 18.43
N ALA A 182 -11.85 -13.23 18.90
CA ALA A 182 -13.30 -13.22 18.69
C ALA A 182 -13.67 -13.07 17.20
N CYS A 183 -13.03 -12.13 16.48
CA CYS A 183 -13.27 -11.95 15.05
C CYS A 183 -12.77 -13.13 14.21
N GLN A 184 -11.59 -13.68 14.53
CA GLN A 184 -11.07 -14.84 13.81
C GLN A 184 -11.93 -16.09 14.02
N ALA A 185 -12.41 -16.34 15.24
CA ALA A 185 -13.33 -17.45 15.50
C ALA A 185 -14.63 -17.33 14.66
N ALA A 186 -15.17 -16.09 14.56
CA ALA A 186 -16.36 -15.81 13.75
C ALA A 186 -16.11 -16.07 12.24
N VAL A 187 -14.93 -15.74 11.73
CA VAL A 187 -14.55 -16.04 10.33
C VAL A 187 -14.41 -17.53 10.13
N LEU A 188 -13.73 -18.25 11.02
CA LEU A 188 -13.54 -19.70 10.90
C LEU A 188 -14.89 -20.44 10.92
N GLU A 189 -15.80 -20.07 11.82
CA GLU A 189 -17.15 -20.64 11.88
C GLU A 189 -17.92 -20.39 10.57
N ALA A 190 -17.90 -19.15 10.06
CA ALA A 190 -18.59 -18.82 8.81
C ALA A 190 -17.99 -19.56 7.61
N ASN A 191 -16.66 -19.67 7.53
CA ASN A 191 -15.97 -20.40 6.46
C ASN A 191 -16.31 -21.90 6.49
N ALA A 192 -16.44 -22.51 7.67
CA ALA A 192 -16.82 -23.93 7.82
C ALA A 192 -18.24 -24.21 7.31
N GLN A 193 -19.10 -23.21 7.27
CA GLN A 193 -20.48 -23.30 6.79
C GLN A 193 -20.63 -23.03 5.29
N ARG A 194 -19.56 -22.55 4.61
CA ARG A 194 -19.59 -22.25 3.17
C ARG A 194 -19.36 -23.50 2.34
N GLY A 195 -20.27 -23.72 1.36
CA GLY A 195 -20.18 -24.87 0.42
C GLY A 195 -19.68 -24.48 -0.98
N ASP A 196 -19.34 -23.22 -1.22
CA ASP A 196 -18.95 -22.69 -2.54
C ASP A 196 -17.43 -22.69 -2.80
N GLY A 197 -16.63 -23.19 -1.86
CA GLY A 197 -15.17 -23.18 -1.93
C GLY A 197 -14.53 -21.82 -1.65
N GLY A 198 -15.33 -20.77 -1.48
CA GLY A 198 -14.85 -19.45 -1.10
C GLY A 198 -14.62 -19.35 0.42
N ARG A 199 -13.73 -18.45 0.85
CA ARG A 199 -13.48 -18.17 2.26
C ARG A 199 -13.22 -16.69 2.50
N SER A 200 -13.52 -16.23 3.70
CA SER A 200 -13.18 -14.90 4.18
C SER A 200 -11.85 -14.95 4.93
N LEU A 201 -11.05 -13.89 4.82
CA LEU A 201 -9.89 -13.66 5.68
C LEU A 201 -10.17 -12.47 6.60
N TYR A 202 -9.81 -12.61 7.88
CA TYR A 202 -9.78 -11.50 8.81
C TYR A 202 -8.37 -10.88 8.86
N LEU A 203 -8.30 -9.54 8.83
CA LEU A 203 -7.07 -8.77 8.85
C LEU A 203 -7.03 -7.87 10.09
N PRO A 204 -6.53 -8.35 11.25
CA PRO A 204 -6.31 -7.49 12.40
C PRO A 204 -5.28 -6.41 12.09
N SER A 205 -5.50 -5.21 12.64
CA SER A 205 -4.58 -4.07 12.52
C SER A 205 -3.41 -4.24 13.49
N LEU A 206 -2.18 -4.16 12.96
CA LEU A 206 -0.95 -4.24 13.75
C LEU A 206 -0.50 -2.85 14.20
N TYR A 207 -0.12 -2.72 15.47
CA TYR A 207 0.33 -1.48 16.06
C TYR A 207 1.44 -1.69 17.09
N GLY A 208 2.26 -0.65 17.25
CA GLY A 208 3.35 -0.61 18.21
C GLY A 208 4.72 -0.64 17.55
N HIS A 209 5.75 -0.94 18.31
CA HIS A 209 7.10 -1.16 17.77
C HIS A 209 7.24 -2.59 17.21
N HIS A 210 8.32 -2.86 16.46
CA HIS A 210 8.56 -4.14 15.80
C HIS A 210 8.29 -5.36 16.69
N GLY A 211 8.89 -5.42 17.89
CA GLY A 211 8.72 -6.57 18.78
C GLY A 211 7.28 -6.74 19.34
N GLN A 212 6.47 -5.67 19.40
CA GLN A 212 5.05 -5.79 19.74
C GLN A 212 4.26 -6.36 18.57
N MET A 213 4.48 -5.84 17.36
CA MET A 213 3.84 -6.36 16.14
C MET A 213 4.20 -7.82 15.90
N GLN A 214 5.45 -8.20 16.12
CA GLN A 214 5.92 -9.59 16.05
C GLN A 214 5.08 -10.50 16.95
N ARG A 215 4.92 -10.14 18.23
CA ARG A 215 4.08 -10.90 19.16
C ARG A 215 2.61 -10.93 18.75
N GLN A 216 2.08 -9.82 18.21
CA GLN A 216 0.71 -9.77 17.68
C GLN A 216 0.52 -10.75 16.52
N ILE A 217 1.48 -10.81 15.60
CA ILE A 217 1.45 -11.77 14.48
C ILE A 217 1.52 -13.20 15.00
N GLU A 218 2.42 -13.52 15.93
CA GLU A 218 2.56 -14.85 16.52
C GLU A 218 1.26 -15.32 17.19
N LEU A 219 0.66 -14.45 18.04
CA LEU A 219 -0.64 -14.73 18.69
C LEU A 219 -1.76 -14.93 17.66
N ALA A 220 -1.81 -14.11 16.64
CA ALA A 220 -2.85 -14.17 15.62
C ALA A 220 -2.70 -15.42 14.74
N ARG A 221 -1.47 -15.78 14.34
CA ARG A 221 -1.18 -17.02 13.59
C ARG A 221 -1.54 -18.26 14.40
N ALA A 222 -1.28 -18.27 15.70
CA ALA A 222 -1.70 -19.36 16.58
C ALA A 222 -3.24 -19.51 16.65
N ALA A 223 -3.99 -18.45 16.33
CA ALA A 223 -5.45 -18.48 16.20
C ALA A 223 -5.92 -18.74 14.75
N GLY A 224 -5.01 -18.95 13.79
CA GLY A 224 -5.33 -19.22 12.39
C GLY A 224 -5.51 -17.97 11.53
N VAL A 225 -5.03 -16.80 11.96
CA VAL A 225 -4.99 -15.59 11.13
C VAL A 225 -3.87 -15.71 10.08
N GLU A 226 -4.19 -15.40 8.83
CA GLU A 226 -3.27 -15.50 7.69
C GLU A 226 -3.00 -14.14 7.02
N ALA A 227 -3.68 -13.08 7.45
CA ALA A 227 -3.60 -11.78 6.81
C ALA A 227 -3.62 -10.64 7.84
N PHE A 228 -2.94 -9.54 7.54
CA PHE A 228 -2.76 -8.41 8.47
C PHE A 228 -2.97 -7.07 7.77
N LEU A 229 -3.53 -6.11 8.51
CA LEU A 229 -3.54 -4.70 8.14
C LEU A 229 -2.38 -3.98 8.85
N ILE A 230 -1.63 -3.17 8.12
CA ILE A 230 -0.54 -2.36 8.68
C ILE A 230 -0.51 -0.99 7.99
N ALA A 231 -0.11 0.05 8.71
CA ALA A 231 0.11 1.38 8.15
C ALA A 231 1.63 1.67 8.10
N PRO A 232 2.29 1.51 6.93
CA PRO A 232 3.75 1.60 6.83
C PRO A 232 4.33 2.91 7.31
N MET A 233 3.62 4.03 7.10
CA MET A 233 4.08 5.34 7.55
C MET A 233 3.92 5.57 9.05
N ASN A 234 3.06 4.79 9.73
CA ASN A 234 2.89 4.86 11.19
C ASN A 234 3.96 4.05 11.93
N CYS A 235 4.32 2.88 11.41
CA CYS A 235 5.27 1.98 12.08
C CYS A 235 6.70 2.11 11.56
N GLY A 236 6.89 2.86 10.46
CA GLY A 236 8.14 2.95 9.72
C GLY A 236 8.27 1.86 8.65
N VAL A 237 8.73 2.26 7.47
CA VAL A 237 8.84 1.36 6.31
C VAL A 237 9.83 0.21 6.54
N ALA A 238 10.88 0.43 7.33
CA ALA A 238 11.85 -0.61 7.70
C ALA A 238 11.19 -1.69 8.58
N THR A 239 10.40 -1.29 9.59
CA THR A 239 9.60 -2.23 10.39
C THR A 239 8.62 -3.00 9.52
N PHE A 240 7.91 -2.32 8.62
CA PHE A 240 6.98 -2.96 7.71
C PHE A 240 7.68 -4.02 6.84
N ASN A 241 8.78 -3.68 6.18
CA ASN A 241 9.53 -4.61 5.34
C ASN A 241 10.11 -5.78 6.14
N ALA A 242 10.61 -5.56 7.35
CA ALA A 242 11.10 -6.63 8.22
C ALA A 242 9.98 -7.64 8.51
N LEU A 243 8.80 -7.18 8.95
CA LEU A 243 7.65 -8.05 9.25
C LEU A 243 7.19 -8.85 8.03
N THR A 244 7.10 -8.24 6.84
CA THR A 244 6.69 -8.94 5.63
C THR A 244 7.69 -10.02 5.22
N ARG A 245 8.99 -9.80 5.44
CA ARG A 245 10.06 -10.77 5.13
C ARG A 245 10.15 -11.90 6.16
N GLU A 246 9.86 -11.63 7.41
CA GLU A 246 9.85 -12.62 8.49
C GLU A 246 8.62 -13.54 8.43
N HIS A 247 7.49 -13.03 7.91
CA HIS A 247 6.21 -13.75 7.83
C HIS A 247 5.74 -13.94 6.38
N ARG A 248 6.53 -14.65 5.58
CA ARG A 248 6.28 -14.83 4.13
C ARG A 248 5.02 -15.62 3.79
N ASP A 249 4.47 -16.34 4.73
CA ASP A 249 3.21 -17.08 4.62
C ASP A 249 1.97 -16.21 4.89
N CYS A 250 2.16 -14.96 5.34
CA CYS A 250 1.09 -14.03 5.63
C CYS A 250 0.86 -13.02 4.50
N VAL A 251 -0.39 -12.61 4.33
CA VAL A 251 -0.81 -11.51 3.44
C VAL A 251 -0.72 -10.19 4.21
N PHE A 252 -0.15 -9.16 3.60
CA PHE A 252 -0.07 -7.82 4.18
C PHE A 252 -0.82 -6.79 3.33
N MET A 253 -1.81 -6.13 3.94
CA MET A 253 -2.53 -5.02 3.34
C MET A 253 -2.01 -3.70 3.94
N ALA A 254 -1.47 -2.82 3.09
CA ALA A 254 -0.95 -1.52 3.51
C ALA A 254 -2.04 -0.45 3.54
N HIS A 255 -2.13 0.28 4.67
CA HIS A 255 -3.03 1.43 4.83
C HIS A 255 -2.28 2.76 4.62
N PRO A 256 -2.87 3.75 3.92
CA PRO A 256 -2.20 5.01 3.58
C PRO A 256 -2.20 6.06 4.70
N ALA A 257 -2.48 5.69 5.95
CA ALA A 257 -2.39 6.65 7.07
C ALA A 257 -1.00 7.30 7.09
N LEU A 258 -0.94 8.63 7.26
CA LEU A 258 0.25 9.47 7.19
C LEU A 258 0.97 9.52 5.83
N ALA A 259 0.49 8.84 4.78
CA ALA A 259 1.09 8.92 3.44
C ALA A 259 1.04 10.34 2.83
N GLY A 260 0.18 11.21 3.33
CA GLY A 260 0.10 12.61 2.90
C GLY A 260 1.02 13.58 3.67
N CYS A 261 1.78 13.10 4.66
CA CYS A 261 2.66 13.97 5.46
C CYS A 261 3.93 14.40 4.72
N GLY A 262 4.36 13.64 3.71
CA GLY A 262 5.54 13.93 2.90
C GLY A 262 5.16 14.36 1.50
N LYS A 263 6.14 14.97 0.79
CA LYS A 263 6.01 15.37 -0.61
C LYS A 263 6.52 14.27 -1.54
N LEU A 264 6.11 13.04 -1.29
CA LEU A 264 6.27 11.92 -2.21
C LEU A 264 4.93 11.73 -2.94
N ALA A 265 4.96 11.68 -4.25
CA ALA A 265 3.76 11.48 -5.04
C ALA A 265 3.08 10.15 -4.64
N PRO A 266 1.75 10.14 -4.46
CA PRO A 266 1.03 8.93 -4.04
C PRO A 266 1.25 7.69 -4.92
N PRO A 267 1.40 7.78 -6.25
CA PRO A 267 1.74 6.61 -7.07
C PRO A 267 3.10 5.99 -6.69
N LEU A 268 4.09 6.82 -6.40
CA LEU A 268 5.39 6.34 -5.93
C LEU A 268 5.27 5.73 -4.53
N LEU A 269 4.72 6.46 -3.55
CA LEU A 269 4.71 6.01 -2.16
C LEU A 269 3.78 4.80 -1.97
N ILE A 270 2.51 4.91 -2.39
CA ILE A 270 1.48 3.89 -2.12
C ILE A 270 1.56 2.76 -3.16
N GLY A 271 1.67 3.10 -4.46
CA GLY A 271 1.68 2.11 -5.53
C GLY A 271 2.99 1.35 -5.63
N THR A 272 4.13 2.06 -5.61
CA THR A 272 5.45 1.48 -5.87
C THR A 272 6.16 1.06 -4.59
N LEU A 273 6.37 1.98 -3.63
CA LEU A 273 7.22 1.71 -2.46
C LEU A 273 6.56 0.78 -1.44
N PHE A 274 5.26 0.96 -1.14
CA PHE A 274 4.58 0.01 -0.23
C PHE A 274 4.57 -1.41 -0.81
N ARG A 275 4.34 -1.54 -2.12
CA ARG A 275 4.47 -2.82 -2.83
C ARG A 275 5.89 -3.36 -2.73
N LEU A 276 6.90 -2.56 -3.03
CA LEU A 276 8.31 -2.96 -2.96
C LEU A 276 8.68 -3.50 -1.57
N PHE A 277 8.15 -2.88 -0.51
CA PHE A 277 8.40 -3.28 0.87
C PHE A 277 7.50 -4.41 1.38
N GLY A 278 6.66 -5.00 0.52
CA GLY A 278 5.98 -6.26 0.82
C GLY A 278 4.47 -6.20 0.92
N ALA A 279 3.80 -5.09 0.54
CA ALA A 279 2.34 -5.06 0.50
C ALA A 279 1.78 -5.93 -0.62
N ASP A 280 0.94 -6.92 -0.28
CA ASP A 280 0.14 -7.69 -1.24
C ASP A 280 -1.07 -6.89 -1.75
N ALA A 281 -1.54 -5.93 -0.96
CA ALA A 281 -2.63 -5.03 -1.28
C ALA A 281 -2.35 -3.62 -0.74
N VAL A 282 -2.69 -2.58 -1.50
CA VAL A 282 -2.43 -1.18 -1.15
C VAL A 282 -3.72 -0.37 -1.16
N ILE A 283 -4.12 0.13 0.00
CA ILE A 283 -5.30 0.99 0.14
C ILE A 283 -4.94 2.42 -0.27
N PHE A 284 -5.85 3.07 -1.00
CA PHE A 284 -5.75 4.50 -1.32
C PHE A 284 -7.12 5.17 -1.34
N PRO A 285 -7.19 6.51 -1.07
CA PRO A 285 -8.43 7.26 -1.20
C PRO A 285 -8.92 7.27 -2.65
N ASN A 286 -10.15 6.77 -2.89
CA ASN A 286 -10.74 6.80 -4.23
C ASN A 286 -11.37 8.17 -4.53
N HIS A 287 -11.53 8.49 -5.83
CA HIS A 287 -12.24 9.68 -6.26
C HIS A 287 -13.73 9.65 -5.85
N GLY A 288 -14.30 10.82 -5.59
CA GLY A 288 -15.70 10.94 -5.14
C GLY A 288 -15.93 10.61 -3.65
N GLY A 289 -14.87 10.34 -2.88
CA GLY A 289 -14.93 10.12 -1.44
C GLY A 289 -14.65 11.37 -0.61
N ARG A 290 -14.75 11.25 0.72
CA ARG A 290 -14.54 12.34 1.68
C ARG A 290 -13.08 12.87 1.68
N PHE A 291 -12.10 12.02 1.41
CA PHE A 291 -10.67 12.33 1.29
C PHE A 291 -10.16 11.99 -0.11
N SER A 292 -10.95 12.32 -1.12
CA SER A 292 -10.73 11.84 -2.48
C SER A 292 -9.49 12.45 -3.15
N TYR A 293 -8.75 11.60 -3.82
CA TYR A 293 -7.80 12.01 -4.85
C TYR A 293 -8.52 12.28 -6.19
N PRO A 294 -7.95 13.08 -7.10
CA PRO A 294 -8.41 13.14 -8.48
C PRO A 294 -8.39 11.77 -9.15
N ALA A 295 -9.33 11.49 -10.05
CA ALA A 295 -9.44 10.19 -10.72
C ALA A 295 -8.11 9.76 -11.40
N ALA A 296 -7.45 10.68 -12.10
CA ALA A 296 -6.15 10.42 -12.74
C ALA A 296 -5.08 9.94 -11.74
N LEU A 297 -5.06 10.51 -10.53
CA LEU A 297 -4.12 10.11 -9.48
C LEU A 297 -4.46 8.72 -8.94
N CYS A 298 -5.76 8.42 -8.75
CA CYS A 298 -6.22 7.09 -8.34
C CYS A 298 -5.81 6.00 -9.35
N HIS A 299 -5.99 6.28 -10.64
CA HIS A 299 -5.57 5.37 -11.72
C HIS A 299 -4.06 5.19 -11.75
N ALA A 300 -3.28 6.25 -11.54
CA ALA A 300 -1.83 6.18 -11.48
C ALA A 300 -1.34 5.32 -10.30
N ILE A 301 -1.96 5.43 -9.10
CA ILE A 301 -1.66 4.57 -7.96
C ILE A 301 -1.95 3.10 -8.29
N ALA A 302 -3.12 2.81 -8.86
CA ALA A 302 -3.52 1.45 -9.22
C ALA A 302 -2.61 0.86 -10.31
N ALA A 303 -2.21 1.66 -11.28
CA ALA A 303 -1.25 1.26 -12.33
C ALA A 303 0.12 0.95 -11.72
N ALA A 304 0.65 1.80 -10.85
CA ALA A 304 1.94 1.60 -10.17
C ALA A 304 1.95 0.33 -9.30
N ALA A 305 0.85 0.04 -8.58
CA ALA A 305 0.72 -1.18 -7.78
C ALA A 305 0.80 -2.46 -8.61
N ARG A 306 0.36 -2.42 -9.87
CA ARG A 306 0.31 -3.58 -10.78
C ARG A 306 1.41 -3.61 -11.84
N ALA A 307 2.14 -2.51 -12.01
CA ALA A 307 3.13 -2.39 -13.07
C ALA A 307 4.13 -3.57 -13.06
N PRO A 308 4.48 -4.14 -14.22
CA PRO A 308 5.57 -5.09 -14.29
C PRO A 308 6.86 -4.48 -13.72
N TRP A 309 7.63 -5.25 -12.96
CA TRP A 309 8.93 -4.80 -12.49
C TRP A 309 10.02 -5.37 -13.40
N PRO A 310 10.71 -4.54 -14.18
CA PRO A 310 11.70 -5.05 -15.12
C PRO A 310 12.82 -5.80 -14.41
N ALA A 311 13.10 -7.02 -14.88
CA ALA A 311 14.22 -7.85 -14.44
C ALA A 311 14.30 -8.17 -12.93
N ALA A 312 13.25 -7.85 -12.13
CA ALA A 312 13.17 -8.22 -10.72
C ALA A 312 11.90 -9.04 -10.44
N PRO A 313 11.93 -10.06 -9.56
CA PRO A 313 10.78 -10.92 -9.27
C PRO A 313 9.78 -10.25 -8.30
N ILE A 314 9.43 -8.99 -8.52
CA ILE A 314 8.48 -8.25 -7.69
C ILE A 314 7.07 -8.47 -8.21
N ARG A 315 6.26 -9.22 -7.45
CA ARG A 315 4.87 -9.51 -7.81
C ARG A 315 4.03 -8.23 -7.84
N PRO A 316 2.97 -8.17 -8.69
CA PRO A 316 1.98 -7.09 -8.62
C PRO A 316 1.18 -7.17 -7.32
N ALA A 317 0.79 -6.01 -6.77
CA ALA A 317 -0.08 -5.89 -5.61
C ALA A 317 -1.49 -5.49 -6.03
N LEU A 318 -2.49 -5.88 -5.23
CA LEU A 318 -3.89 -5.50 -5.41
C LEU A 318 -4.10 -4.03 -5.06
N PRO A 319 -4.55 -3.16 -5.98
CA PRO A 319 -5.04 -1.85 -5.63
C PRO A 319 -6.37 -1.96 -4.87
N VAL A 320 -6.53 -1.15 -3.82
CA VAL A 320 -7.70 -1.17 -2.95
C VAL A 320 -8.28 0.25 -2.85
N PRO A 321 -9.08 0.67 -3.86
CA PRO A 321 -9.77 1.96 -3.79
C PRO A 321 -10.74 1.96 -2.60
N ALA A 322 -10.68 3.02 -1.77
CA ALA A 322 -11.45 3.15 -0.54
C ALA A 322 -11.97 4.58 -0.34
N GLY A 323 -13.11 4.70 0.33
CA GLY A 323 -13.79 5.99 0.52
C GLY A 323 -14.69 6.37 -0.66
N GLY A 324 -15.88 6.91 -0.37
CA GLY A 324 -16.90 7.20 -1.39
C GLY A 324 -17.45 5.98 -2.11
N MET A 325 -17.17 4.79 -1.63
CA MET A 325 -17.57 3.53 -2.21
C MET A 325 -18.98 3.15 -1.75
N SER A 326 -19.82 2.72 -2.68
CA SER A 326 -21.16 2.17 -2.38
C SER A 326 -21.45 0.97 -3.31
N VAL A 327 -22.48 0.21 -2.97
CA VAL A 327 -22.92 -0.95 -3.78
C VAL A 327 -23.30 -0.52 -5.19
N GLU A 328 -23.91 0.65 -5.33
CA GLU A 328 -24.38 1.23 -6.59
C GLU A 328 -23.22 1.60 -7.54
N ARG A 329 -22.04 1.90 -7.00
CA ARG A 329 -20.85 2.25 -7.78
C ARG A 329 -19.99 1.05 -8.18
N VAL A 330 -20.32 -0.16 -7.74
CA VAL A 330 -19.48 -1.36 -8.00
C VAL A 330 -19.19 -1.54 -9.49
N GLY A 331 -20.20 -1.41 -10.35
CA GLY A 331 -20.02 -1.57 -11.81
C GLY A 331 -19.10 -0.52 -12.43
N GLU A 332 -19.15 0.73 -11.94
CA GLU A 332 -18.23 1.82 -12.31
C GLU A 332 -16.79 1.44 -11.93
N ILE A 333 -16.56 1.09 -10.66
CA ILE A 333 -15.24 0.81 -10.10
C ILE A 333 -14.58 -0.41 -10.79
N VAL A 334 -15.34 -1.47 -11.06
CA VAL A 334 -14.81 -2.63 -11.78
C VAL A 334 -14.44 -2.29 -13.22
N ARG A 335 -15.20 -1.41 -13.90
CA ARG A 335 -14.82 -0.93 -15.23
C ARG A 335 -13.57 -0.08 -15.21
N GLU A 336 -13.38 0.76 -14.17
CA GLU A 336 -12.22 1.65 -14.07
C GLU A 336 -10.93 0.94 -13.70
N TYR A 337 -10.98 0.04 -12.71
CA TYR A 337 -9.77 -0.60 -12.18
C TYR A 337 -9.54 -2.02 -12.70
N GLY A 338 -10.53 -2.62 -13.37
CA GLY A 338 -10.49 -4.01 -13.78
C GLY A 338 -10.74 -5.00 -12.63
N SER A 339 -10.61 -6.28 -12.94
CA SER A 339 -10.84 -7.36 -11.97
C SER A 339 -9.68 -7.59 -10.99
N ASP A 340 -8.47 -7.07 -11.30
CA ASP A 340 -7.31 -7.14 -10.42
C ASP A 340 -7.34 -6.02 -9.38
N THR A 341 -8.44 -5.97 -8.61
CA THR A 341 -8.70 -4.93 -7.61
C THR A 341 -9.50 -5.50 -6.43
N VAL A 342 -9.41 -4.82 -5.28
CA VAL A 342 -10.24 -5.09 -4.09
C VAL A 342 -11.17 -3.90 -3.87
N LEU A 343 -12.46 -4.10 -3.94
CA LEU A 343 -13.44 -3.05 -3.63
C LEU A 343 -13.66 -2.97 -2.12
N LEU A 344 -13.26 -1.86 -1.51
CA LEU A 344 -13.41 -1.66 -0.06
C LEU A 344 -14.59 -0.75 0.23
N ILE A 345 -15.68 -1.31 0.78
CA ILE A 345 -16.84 -0.58 1.25
C ILE A 345 -16.92 -0.67 2.78
N GLY A 346 -16.83 0.46 3.47
CA GLY A 346 -16.93 0.54 4.93
C GLY A 346 -18.26 1.16 5.37
N GLY A 347 -18.25 2.46 5.67
CA GLY A 347 -19.38 3.16 6.29
C GLY A 347 -20.71 3.03 5.55
N SER A 348 -20.73 2.97 4.21
CA SER A 348 -21.99 2.84 3.47
C SER A 348 -22.70 1.48 3.65
N LEU A 349 -21.97 0.41 3.99
CA LEU A 349 -22.59 -0.85 4.42
C LEU A 349 -23.16 -0.73 5.84
N LEU A 350 -22.41 -0.10 6.75
CA LEU A 350 -22.80 0.02 8.16
C LEU A 350 -24.04 0.91 8.39
N ILE A 351 -24.30 1.87 7.50
CA ILE A 351 -25.52 2.68 7.53
C ILE A 351 -26.78 1.82 7.38
N ALA A 352 -26.67 0.64 6.78
CA ALA A 352 -27.81 -0.27 6.61
C ALA A 352 -28.33 -0.87 7.92
N ARG A 353 -27.59 -0.79 9.04
CA ARG A 353 -27.99 -1.26 10.37
C ARG A 353 -28.58 -2.69 10.33
N GLU A 354 -29.87 -2.86 10.60
CA GLU A 354 -30.57 -4.15 10.63
C GLU A 354 -30.54 -4.88 9.29
N ARG A 355 -30.35 -4.15 8.17
CA ARG A 355 -30.20 -4.73 6.83
C ARG A 355 -28.75 -4.98 6.43
N LEU A 356 -27.80 -4.96 7.39
CA LEU A 356 -26.37 -5.13 7.11
C LEU A 356 -26.09 -6.44 6.34
N ALA A 357 -26.68 -7.55 6.76
CA ALA A 357 -26.51 -8.84 6.08
C ALA A 357 -27.03 -8.83 4.64
N GLU A 358 -28.19 -8.20 4.39
CA GLU A 358 -28.78 -8.04 3.06
C GLU A 358 -27.87 -7.21 2.15
N ARG A 359 -27.43 -6.02 2.62
CA ARG A 359 -26.56 -5.12 1.85
C ARG A 359 -25.19 -5.73 1.59
N SER A 360 -24.65 -6.49 2.52
CA SER A 360 -23.39 -7.21 2.34
C SER A 360 -23.49 -8.28 1.24
N ARG A 361 -24.56 -9.06 1.21
CA ARG A 361 -24.84 -10.00 0.11
C ARG A 361 -25.03 -9.29 -1.23
N ALA A 362 -25.76 -8.18 -1.24
CA ALA A 362 -25.95 -7.36 -2.44
C ALA A 362 -24.61 -6.82 -2.97
N PHE A 363 -23.71 -6.41 -2.08
CA PHE A 363 -22.36 -5.98 -2.45
C PHE A 363 -21.57 -7.11 -3.11
N VAL A 364 -21.51 -8.29 -2.50
CA VAL A 364 -20.81 -9.46 -3.06
C VAL A 364 -21.40 -9.84 -4.43
N ALA A 365 -22.72 -9.91 -4.54
CA ALA A 365 -23.41 -10.22 -5.79
C ALA A 365 -23.11 -9.19 -6.90
N ALA A 366 -23.09 -7.91 -6.56
CA ALA A 366 -22.77 -6.83 -7.50
C ALA A 366 -21.34 -6.94 -8.05
N VAL A 367 -20.36 -7.27 -7.17
CA VAL A 367 -18.95 -7.46 -7.59
C VAL A 367 -18.81 -8.69 -8.49
N HIS A 368 -19.49 -9.78 -8.19
CA HIS A 368 -19.48 -10.97 -9.05
C HIS A 368 -20.09 -10.66 -10.43
N ALA A 369 -21.27 -10.04 -10.49
CA ALA A 369 -21.93 -9.68 -11.73
C ALA A 369 -21.09 -8.71 -12.59
N ALA A 370 -20.50 -7.67 -11.96
CA ALA A 370 -19.64 -6.72 -12.66
C ALA A 370 -18.36 -7.38 -13.22
N SER A 371 -17.76 -8.31 -12.46
CA SER A 371 -16.58 -9.05 -12.91
C SER A 371 -16.91 -10.01 -14.07
N ASP A 372 -18.08 -10.65 -14.05
CA ASP A 372 -18.54 -11.53 -15.14
C ASP A 372 -18.82 -10.73 -16.41
N ALA A 373 -19.46 -9.57 -16.29
CA ALA A 373 -19.71 -8.67 -17.42
C ALA A 373 -18.38 -8.16 -18.04
N ALA A 374 -17.41 -7.77 -17.22
CA ALA A 374 -16.10 -7.34 -17.69
C ALA A 374 -15.36 -8.45 -18.46
N ARG A 375 -15.44 -9.71 -17.97
CA ARG A 375 -14.82 -10.86 -18.62
C ARG A 375 -15.48 -11.23 -19.95
N ALA A 376 -16.79 -11.01 -20.08
CA ALA A 376 -17.49 -11.29 -21.32
C ALA A 376 -17.15 -10.29 -22.45
N LEU A 377 -16.56 -9.14 -22.10
CA LEU A 377 -16.14 -8.09 -23.03
C LEU A 377 -14.65 -8.14 -23.40
N ALA A 378 -13.84 -8.92 -22.67
CA ALA A 378 -12.40 -9.11 -22.89
C ALA A 378 -12.11 -10.31 -23.79
#